data_4343eadc33b565080c0ce21b764b6f8a
#
_entry.id   4343eadc33b565080c0ce21b764b6f8a
#
_cell.length_a   1.000
_cell.length_b   1.000
_cell.length_c   1.000
_cell.angle_alpha   90.00
_cell.angle_beta   90.00
_cell.angle_gamma   90.00
#
_symmetry.space_group_name_H-M   'P 1'
#
loop_
_entity.id
_entity.type
_entity.pdbx_description
1 polymer ?
#
loop_
_entity_poly.entity_id
_entity_poly.type
_entity_poly.pdbx_seq_one_letter_code
_entity_poly.pdbx_strand_id
1 'polypeptide(L)'
;PPDTPFAHFIIPEQMIIFDNIQQTMTCMKICYLDPDSDPDQAYDMARTDLDRLIEGISRPFETRYSEKGAKFDLKSETPEQTYKDNVDKIRHHIREGDIFQAVYSQAFTCKTDADPILIYRAQRYINPSPYMFFMNFKDKVIAGSSPETMVRLENNVATLRPIAGTRPRGETEQEDRRLADELLNDEKEKAEHVMLIDLGRNDLGRVAEAGTVQVTDTMVIERYSHVMHLVSNITCDLKEKHDAFDLFRATFPAGTLSGAPKIRAMEIIADLEKRPRNVYGGAAGYISFTGNMDFAITIRTAIMEKGKLTVQAGAGIVYDSDPEKELQECRNKAKSVEMALKLALSDNIGGR
;
A
#
# COMPACT_ATOMS: atom_id res chain seq x y z
N PRO A 1 21.47 -10.40 5.69
CA PRO A 1 20.08 -10.72 5.41
C PRO A 1 19.18 -9.75 6.17
N PRO A 2 18.05 -9.34 5.61
CA PRO A 2 17.14 -8.48 6.36
C PRO A 2 16.59 -9.25 7.57
N ASP A 3 16.47 -8.56 8.72
CA ASP A 3 15.84 -9.13 9.93
C ASP A 3 14.33 -9.40 9.76
N THR A 4 13.79 -9.03 8.61
CA THR A 4 12.37 -9.19 8.25
C THR A 4 12.25 -10.30 7.20
N PRO A 5 11.33 -11.27 7.36
CA PRO A 5 11.10 -12.30 6.36
C PRO A 5 10.65 -11.69 5.02
N PHE A 6 11.04 -12.32 3.90
CA PHE A 6 10.64 -11.87 2.56
C PHE A 6 9.12 -11.94 2.34
N ALA A 7 8.46 -12.92 2.96
CA ALA A 7 7.01 -13.07 2.94
C ALA A 7 6.55 -13.66 4.27
N HIS A 8 5.38 -13.23 4.71
CA HIS A 8 4.72 -13.72 5.91
C HIS A 8 3.25 -13.98 5.57
N PHE A 9 2.85 -15.24 5.62
CA PHE A 9 1.48 -15.66 5.36
C PHE A 9 0.82 -16.09 6.65
N ILE A 10 -0.45 -15.74 6.80
CA ILE A 10 -1.32 -16.17 7.89
C ILE A 10 -2.52 -16.86 7.26
N ILE A 11 -2.85 -18.06 7.72
CA ILE A 11 -4.11 -18.72 7.40
C ILE A 11 -5.01 -18.55 8.62
N PRO A 12 -6.04 -17.70 8.55
CA PRO A 12 -6.91 -17.45 9.70
C PRO A 12 -7.83 -18.64 9.92
N GLU A 13 -7.94 -19.10 11.16
CA GLU A 13 -8.94 -20.09 11.53
C GLU A 13 -10.34 -19.48 11.74
N GLN A 14 -10.39 -18.21 12.13
CA GLN A 14 -11.61 -17.46 12.34
C GLN A 14 -11.57 -16.14 11.57
N MET A 15 -12.67 -15.79 10.94
CA MET A 15 -12.83 -14.53 10.21
C MET A 15 -14.15 -13.87 10.56
N ILE A 16 -14.15 -12.53 10.56
CA ILE A 16 -15.33 -11.70 10.62
C ILE A 16 -15.35 -10.86 9.36
N ILE A 17 -16.40 -10.99 8.56
CA ILE A 17 -16.57 -10.28 7.30
C ILE A 17 -17.70 -9.28 7.48
N PHE A 18 -17.42 -8.00 7.21
CA PHE A 18 -18.41 -6.93 7.20
C PHE A 18 -18.79 -6.61 5.77
N ASP A 19 -20.06 -6.81 5.42
CA ASP A 19 -20.63 -6.33 4.16
C ASP A 19 -21.35 -4.99 4.43
N ASN A 20 -20.71 -3.89 4.01
CA ASN A 20 -21.22 -2.55 4.23
C ASN A 20 -22.42 -2.22 3.31
N ILE A 21 -22.61 -2.96 2.21
CA ILE A 21 -23.72 -2.77 1.29
C ILE A 21 -24.96 -3.43 1.86
N GLN A 22 -24.84 -4.69 2.27
CA GLN A 22 -25.93 -5.45 2.87
C GLN A 22 -26.12 -5.16 4.36
N GLN A 23 -25.19 -4.44 4.99
CA GLN A 23 -25.13 -4.17 6.43
C GLN A 23 -25.19 -5.45 7.27
N THR A 24 -24.48 -6.47 6.80
CA THR A 24 -24.39 -7.77 7.49
C THR A 24 -22.98 -8.02 7.99
N MET A 25 -22.89 -8.86 9.02
CA MET A 25 -21.65 -9.36 9.56
C MET A 25 -21.69 -10.89 9.53
N THR A 26 -20.72 -11.50 8.87
CA THR A 26 -20.59 -12.95 8.77
C THR A 26 -19.39 -13.41 9.62
N CYS A 27 -19.63 -14.28 10.57
CA CYS A 27 -18.59 -14.97 11.33
C CYS A 27 -18.32 -16.34 10.70
N MET A 28 -17.06 -16.64 10.44
CA MET A 28 -16.65 -17.88 9.78
C MET A 28 -15.54 -18.57 10.57
N LYS A 29 -15.61 -19.90 10.66
CA LYS A 29 -14.55 -20.78 11.19
C LYS A 29 -14.10 -21.73 10.09
N ILE A 30 -12.78 -21.84 9.89
CA ILE A 30 -12.16 -22.81 9.00
C ILE A 30 -11.73 -24.01 9.84
N CYS A 31 -12.16 -25.21 9.46
CA CYS A 31 -11.77 -26.46 10.08
C CYS A 31 -10.89 -27.25 9.11
N TYR A 32 -9.75 -27.68 9.61
CA TYR A 32 -8.88 -28.62 8.91
C TYR A 32 -9.25 -30.01 9.42
N LEU A 33 -9.64 -30.89 8.51
CA LEU A 33 -9.97 -32.27 8.84
C LEU A 33 -8.82 -33.17 8.37
N ASP A 34 -8.23 -33.90 9.29
CA ASP A 34 -7.35 -35.00 8.95
C ASP A 34 -8.19 -36.19 8.44
N PRO A 35 -7.61 -37.12 7.65
CA PRO A 35 -8.34 -38.27 7.12
C PRO A 35 -9.07 -39.12 8.18
N ASP A 36 -8.55 -39.13 9.40
CA ASP A 36 -9.10 -39.90 10.55
C ASP A 36 -10.00 -39.07 11.47
N SER A 37 -10.25 -37.79 11.12
CA SER A 37 -11.11 -36.92 11.92
C SER A 37 -12.58 -37.29 11.80
N ASP A 38 -13.31 -37.22 12.92
CA ASP A 38 -14.76 -37.29 12.91
C ASP A 38 -15.37 -35.95 12.48
N PRO A 39 -16.06 -35.88 11.32
CA PRO A 39 -16.63 -34.63 10.83
C PRO A 39 -17.71 -34.04 11.77
N ASP A 40 -18.49 -34.86 12.41
CA ASP A 40 -19.57 -34.40 13.31
C ASP A 40 -18.98 -33.76 14.58
N GLN A 41 -17.95 -34.37 15.14
CA GLN A 41 -17.24 -33.80 16.29
C GLN A 41 -16.54 -32.47 15.91
N ALA A 42 -15.90 -32.41 14.73
CA ALA A 42 -15.26 -31.19 14.23
C ALA A 42 -16.28 -30.07 14.02
N TYR A 43 -17.46 -30.39 13.51
CA TYR A 43 -18.56 -29.42 13.33
C TYR A 43 -19.04 -28.87 14.69
N ASP A 44 -19.28 -29.71 15.68
CA ASP A 44 -19.74 -29.28 17.00
C ASP A 44 -18.71 -28.40 17.72
N MET A 45 -17.41 -28.70 17.56
CA MET A 45 -16.32 -27.87 18.06
C MET A 45 -16.31 -26.52 17.38
N ALA A 46 -16.41 -26.49 16.04
CA ALA A 46 -16.42 -25.27 15.26
C ALA A 46 -17.62 -24.37 15.61
N ARG A 47 -18.79 -24.95 15.80
CA ARG A 47 -20.00 -24.24 16.26
C ARG A 47 -19.78 -23.59 17.62
N THR A 48 -19.20 -24.33 18.57
CA THR A 48 -18.88 -23.80 19.90
C THR A 48 -17.89 -22.62 19.81
N ASP A 49 -16.88 -22.71 18.93
CA ASP A 49 -15.90 -21.62 18.72
C ASP A 49 -16.56 -20.39 18.09
N LEU A 50 -17.51 -20.58 17.15
CA LEU A 50 -18.28 -19.47 16.57
C LEU A 50 -19.17 -18.78 17.60
N ASP A 51 -19.86 -19.54 18.45
CA ASP A 51 -20.69 -18.97 19.51
C ASP A 51 -19.84 -18.11 20.47
N ARG A 52 -18.65 -18.59 20.86
CA ARG A 52 -17.69 -17.79 21.65
C ARG A 52 -17.22 -16.52 20.95
N LEU A 53 -16.96 -16.59 19.62
CA LEU A 53 -16.59 -15.43 18.84
C LEU A 53 -17.70 -14.37 18.82
N ILE A 54 -18.96 -14.80 18.61
CA ILE A 54 -20.15 -13.93 18.58
C ILE A 54 -20.36 -13.29 19.96
N GLU A 55 -20.25 -14.05 21.03
CA GLU A 55 -20.29 -13.49 22.38
C GLU A 55 -19.18 -12.45 22.63
N GLY A 56 -17.96 -12.74 22.16
CA GLY A 56 -16.83 -11.84 22.30
C GLY A 56 -17.04 -10.49 21.58
N ILE A 57 -17.63 -10.52 20.39
CA ILE A 57 -17.95 -9.30 19.62
C ILE A 57 -19.03 -8.47 20.30
N SER A 58 -19.98 -9.13 20.97
CA SER A 58 -21.11 -8.47 21.63
C SER A 58 -20.74 -7.80 22.96
N ARG A 59 -19.53 -8.05 23.49
CA ARG A 59 -19.08 -7.45 24.74
C ARG A 59 -18.69 -5.98 24.57
N PRO A 60 -18.95 -5.13 25.56
CA PRO A 60 -18.48 -3.76 25.53
C PRO A 60 -16.96 -3.69 25.33
N PHE A 61 -16.52 -2.83 24.43
CA PHE A 61 -15.10 -2.61 24.18
C PHE A 61 -14.54 -1.62 25.22
N GLU A 62 -13.48 -2.01 25.91
CA GLU A 62 -12.71 -1.09 26.75
C GLU A 62 -11.80 -0.22 25.87
N THR A 63 -12.04 1.08 25.88
CA THR A 63 -11.20 2.03 25.15
C THR A 63 -9.83 2.11 25.82
N ARG A 64 -8.78 1.74 25.09
CA ARG A 64 -7.41 1.95 25.53
C ARG A 64 -7.02 3.40 25.18
N TYR A 65 -6.36 4.06 26.12
CA TYR A 65 -5.82 5.39 25.92
C TYR A 65 -4.29 5.30 25.94
N SER A 66 -3.63 6.02 25.05
CA SER A 66 -2.19 6.23 25.14
C SER A 66 -1.89 7.23 26.26
N GLU A 67 -0.66 7.22 26.82
CA GLU A 67 -0.23 8.27 27.75
C GLU A 67 -0.32 9.64 27.08
N LYS A 68 -1.02 10.56 27.78
CA LYS A 68 -1.32 11.90 27.27
C LYS A 68 -0.05 12.72 27.07
N GLY A 69 0.04 13.38 25.92
CA GLY A 69 1.04 14.43 25.70
C GLY A 69 2.46 13.92 25.47
N ALA A 70 2.65 12.62 25.16
CA ALA A 70 3.95 12.10 24.81
C ALA A 70 4.51 12.86 23.60
N LYS A 71 5.69 13.46 23.77
CA LYS A 71 6.41 14.14 22.68
C LYS A 71 7.10 13.09 21.83
N PHE A 72 6.96 13.20 20.54
CA PHE A 72 7.72 12.41 19.56
C PHE A 72 8.41 13.36 18.58
N ASP A 73 9.45 12.87 17.94
CA ASP A 73 10.21 13.61 16.93
C ASP A 73 10.53 12.64 15.80
N LEU A 74 9.72 12.71 14.74
CA LEU A 74 9.85 11.84 13.56
C LEU A 74 10.98 12.38 12.67
N LYS A 75 12.14 11.74 12.71
CA LYS A 75 13.35 12.15 12.00
C LYS A 75 13.67 11.27 10.83
N SER A 76 14.12 11.88 9.73
CA SER A 76 14.76 11.16 8.64
C SER A 76 16.03 10.45 9.12
N GLU A 77 16.23 9.21 8.70
CA GLU A 77 17.49 8.48 8.89
C GLU A 77 18.55 8.85 7.84
N THR A 78 18.15 9.49 6.73
CA THR A 78 19.05 9.96 5.67
C THR A 78 19.29 11.45 5.85
N PRO A 79 20.54 11.92 5.94
CA PRO A 79 20.85 13.36 5.94
C PRO A 79 20.32 14.03 4.67
N GLU A 80 19.81 15.26 4.79
CA GLU A 80 19.20 16.00 3.67
C GLU A 80 20.15 16.13 2.48
N GLN A 81 21.41 16.48 2.72
CA GLN A 81 22.39 16.61 1.65
C GLN A 81 22.63 15.29 0.92
N THR A 82 22.73 14.19 1.68
CA THR A 82 22.88 12.84 1.08
C THR A 82 21.68 12.48 0.21
N TYR A 83 20.45 12.83 0.65
CA TYR A 83 19.25 12.60 -0.16
C TYR A 83 19.34 13.38 -1.49
N LYS A 84 19.65 14.66 -1.42
CA LYS A 84 19.79 15.53 -2.62
C LYS A 84 20.89 15.07 -3.57
N ASP A 85 22.06 14.71 -3.03
CA ASP A 85 23.17 14.17 -3.83
C ASP A 85 22.77 12.86 -4.54
N ASN A 86 21.98 12.01 -3.91
CA ASN A 86 21.50 10.79 -4.52
C ASN A 86 20.42 11.04 -5.58
N VAL A 87 19.56 12.04 -5.41
CA VAL A 87 18.65 12.49 -6.48
C VAL A 87 19.44 12.93 -7.72
N ASP A 88 20.52 13.70 -7.55
CA ASP A 88 21.37 14.12 -8.66
C ASP A 88 22.10 12.95 -9.33
N LYS A 89 22.51 11.92 -8.58
CA LYS A 89 23.07 10.69 -9.16
C LYS A 89 22.04 9.94 -10.02
N ILE A 90 20.80 9.83 -9.56
CA ILE A 90 19.73 9.19 -10.33
C ILE A 90 19.47 9.99 -11.62
N ARG A 91 19.41 11.33 -11.53
CA ARG A 91 19.27 12.18 -12.71
C ARG A 91 20.45 12.01 -13.69
N HIS A 92 21.66 11.76 -13.19
CA HIS A 92 22.80 11.42 -14.05
C HIS A 92 22.55 10.12 -14.82
N HIS A 93 22.11 9.04 -14.15
CA HIS A 93 21.74 7.78 -14.81
C HIS A 93 20.64 7.96 -15.87
N ILE A 94 19.67 8.86 -15.62
CA ILE A 94 18.63 9.18 -16.59
C ILE A 94 19.22 9.89 -17.81
N ARG A 95 20.15 10.82 -17.62
CA ARG A 95 20.83 11.53 -18.73
C ARG A 95 21.71 10.62 -19.58
N GLU A 96 22.35 9.64 -18.96
CA GLU A 96 23.13 8.62 -19.66
C GLU A 96 22.27 7.58 -20.39
N GLY A 97 20.93 7.61 -20.19
CA GLY A 97 20.01 6.70 -20.86
C GLY A 97 19.87 5.32 -20.16
N ASP A 98 20.37 5.17 -18.95
CA ASP A 98 20.26 3.93 -18.16
C ASP A 98 18.81 3.62 -17.80
N ILE A 99 18.05 4.65 -17.40
CA ILE A 99 16.67 4.57 -16.93
C ILE A 99 15.88 5.81 -17.33
N PHE A 100 14.55 5.74 -17.30
CA PHE A 100 13.65 6.90 -17.45
C PHE A 100 13.25 7.47 -16.11
N GLN A 101 13.08 6.61 -15.09
CA GLN A 101 12.63 6.95 -13.74
C GLN A 101 13.17 5.96 -12.73
N ALA A 102 13.46 6.42 -11.52
CA ALA A 102 13.65 5.58 -10.35
C ALA A 102 12.98 6.19 -9.11
N VAL A 103 12.34 5.35 -8.28
CA VAL A 103 11.73 5.80 -7.03
C VAL A 103 12.74 5.70 -5.91
N TYR A 104 13.25 6.84 -5.46
CA TYR A 104 14.20 6.92 -4.35
C TYR A 104 13.50 7.24 -3.05
N SER A 105 13.79 6.47 -2.00
CA SER A 105 13.09 6.56 -0.72
C SER A 105 14.00 6.76 0.48
N GLN A 106 13.41 7.24 1.57
CA GLN A 106 14.06 7.34 2.88
C GLN A 106 13.12 6.96 4.00
N ALA A 107 13.68 6.48 5.10
CA ALA A 107 12.93 6.16 6.29
C ALA A 107 12.93 7.29 7.29
N PHE A 108 11.80 7.47 7.96
CA PHE A 108 11.60 8.37 9.08
C PHE A 108 11.26 7.54 10.31
N THR A 109 11.86 7.86 11.44
CA THR A 109 11.69 7.07 12.66
C THR A 109 11.52 7.93 13.89
N CYS A 110 10.78 7.42 14.86
CA CYS A 110 10.71 7.98 16.21
C CYS A 110 10.52 6.87 17.25
N LYS A 111 10.81 7.16 18.51
CA LYS A 111 10.40 6.33 19.65
C LYS A 111 8.99 6.72 20.06
N THR A 112 8.15 5.73 20.34
CA THR A 112 6.78 5.94 20.80
C THR A 112 6.25 4.69 21.51
N ASP A 113 5.47 4.91 22.57
CA ASP A 113 4.72 3.88 23.28
C ASP A 113 3.22 3.95 22.96
N ALA A 114 2.85 4.67 21.87
CA ALA A 114 1.48 4.76 21.41
C ALA A 114 0.92 3.37 21.06
N ASP A 115 -0.30 3.09 21.49
CA ASP A 115 -0.97 1.85 21.10
C ASP A 115 -1.16 1.80 19.57
N PRO A 116 -0.61 0.77 18.89
CA PRO A 116 -0.69 0.66 17.44
C PRO A 116 -2.10 0.73 16.86
N ILE A 117 -3.11 0.23 17.58
CA ILE A 117 -4.50 0.28 17.12
C ILE A 117 -5.04 1.73 17.08
N LEU A 118 -4.58 2.59 17.99
CA LEU A 118 -4.96 4.00 17.98
C LEU A 118 -4.34 4.72 16.78
N ILE A 119 -3.09 4.38 16.41
CA ILE A 119 -2.45 4.92 15.20
C ILE A 119 -3.22 4.49 13.96
N TYR A 120 -3.62 3.22 13.85
CA TYR A 120 -4.44 2.74 12.74
C TYR A 120 -5.82 3.45 12.67
N ARG A 121 -6.50 3.62 13.82
CA ARG A 121 -7.77 4.36 13.88
C ARG A 121 -7.59 5.81 13.45
N ALA A 122 -6.48 6.46 13.85
CA ALA A 122 -6.12 7.79 13.42
C ALA A 122 -5.87 7.87 11.91
N GLN A 123 -5.17 6.90 11.31
CA GLN A 123 -4.97 6.82 9.86
C GLN A 123 -6.32 6.72 9.12
N ARG A 124 -7.25 5.87 9.61
CA ARG A 124 -8.59 5.76 9.05
C ARG A 124 -9.36 7.08 9.06
N TYR A 125 -9.17 7.88 10.09
CA TYR A 125 -9.83 9.18 10.23
C TYR A 125 -9.21 10.27 9.35
N ILE A 126 -7.86 10.35 9.33
CA ILE A 126 -7.14 11.41 8.64
C ILE A 126 -7.06 11.15 7.13
N ASN A 127 -6.80 9.92 6.73
CA ASN A 127 -6.52 9.55 5.35
C ASN A 127 -7.14 8.18 5.01
N PRO A 128 -8.49 8.09 4.94
CA PRO A 128 -9.14 6.86 4.50
C PRO A 128 -8.71 6.54 3.07
N SER A 129 -8.35 5.29 2.85
CA SER A 129 -7.83 4.79 1.57
C SER A 129 -8.52 3.47 1.20
N PRO A 130 -8.53 3.06 -0.07
CA PRO A 130 -9.16 1.81 -0.50
C PRO A 130 -8.62 0.58 0.24
N TYR A 131 -7.34 0.59 0.59
CA TYR A 131 -6.70 -0.50 1.31
C TYR A 131 -6.26 -0.03 2.70
N MET A 132 -7.04 -0.41 3.69
CA MET A 132 -6.73 -0.17 5.10
C MET A 132 -6.40 -1.50 5.75
N PHE A 133 -5.20 -1.65 6.30
CA PHE A 133 -4.77 -2.90 6.92
C PHE A 133 -4.07 -2.68 8.26
N PHE A 134 -4.32 -3.60 9.17
CA PHE A 134 -3.69 -3.69 10.48
C PHE A 134 -3.27 -5.14 10.72
N MET A 135 -1.98 -5.38 10.77
CA MET A 135 -1.40 -6.70 10.92
C MET A 135 -0.56 -6.75 12.20
N ASN A 136 -0.92 -7.63 13.11
CA ASN A 136 -0.22 -7.81 14.37
C ASN A 136 0.54 -9.14 14.37
N PHE A 137 1.86 -9.08 14.29
CA PHE A 137 2.77 -10.23 14.30
C PHE A 137 3.48 -10.39 15.66
N LYS A 138 2.80 -10.08 16.76
CA LYS A 138 3.32 -10.06 18.14
C LYS A 138 4.36 -8.96 18.37
N ASP A 139 5.59 -9.17 17.89
CA ASP A 139 6.71 -8.23 18.10
C ASP A 139 6.72 -7.07 17.10
N LYS A 140 5.95 -7.18 16.03
CA LYS A 140 5.86 -6.20 14.95
C LYS A 140 4.41 -5.96 14.58
N VAL A 141 4.00 -4.70 14.55
CA VAL A 141 2.69 -4.29 14.06
C VAL A 141 2.86 -3.44 12.82
N ILE A 142 2.05 -3.70 11.80
CA ILE A 142 2.02 -2.98 10.53
C ILE A 142 0.63 -2.38 10.39
N ALA A 143 0.55 -1.06 10.29
CA ALA A 143 -0.69 -0.30 10.11
C ALA A 143 -0.55 0.55 8.85
N GLY A 144 -1.38 0.29 7.84
CA GLY A 144 -1.29 0.95 6.55
C GLY A 144 -2.61 1.54 6.07
N SER A 145 -2.49 2.61 5.28
CA SER A 145 -3.56 3.28 4.56
C SER A 145 -3.11 3.52 3.13
N SER A 146 -3.10 2.44 2.33
CA SER A 146 -2.60 2.47 0.96
C SER A 146 -3.68 2.88 -0.04
N PRO A 147 -3.42 3.87 -0.88
CA PRO A 147 -4.34 4.26 -1.95
C PRO A 147 -4.22 3.39 -3.20
N GLU A 148 -3.19 2.53 -3.29
CA GLU A 148 -2.78 1.96 -4.56
C GLU A 148 -2.83 0.44 -4.57
N THR A 149 -3.55 -0.10 -5.56
CA THR A 149 -3.57 -1.53 -5.87
C THR A 149 -2.22 -1.95 -6.45
N MET A 150 -1.61 -3.00 -5.90
CA MET A 150 -0.47 -3.63 -6.53
C MET A 150 -0.91 -4.51 -7.69
N VAL A 151 -1.80 -5.48 -7.42
CA VAL A 151 -2.39 -6.37 -8.42
C VAL A 151 -3.63 -7.03 -7.85
N ARG A 152 -4.64 -7.23 -8.69
CA ARG A 152 -5.85 -7.98 -8.37
C ARG A 152 -6.05 -9.11 -9.38
N LEU A 153 -6.50 -10.26 -8.90
CA LEU A 153 -6.97 -11.39 -9.70
C LEU A 153 -8.36 -11.78 -9.25
N GLU A 154 -9.32 -11.70 -10.14
CA GLU A 154 -10.70 -12.06 -9.85
C GLU A 154 -11.28 -12.84 -11.02
N ASN A 155 -11.76 -14.06 -10.78
CA ASN A 155 -12.32 -14.93 -11.80
C ASN A 155 -11.42 -15.07 -13.04
N ASN A 156 -10.13 -15.29 -12.82
CA ASN A 156 -9.07 -15.41 -13.84
C ASN A 156 -8.74 -14.13 -14.61
N VAL A 157 -9.34 -12.99 -14.27
CA VAL A 157 -9.01 -11.68 -14.84
C VAL A 157 -8.04 -10.95 -13.91
N ALA A 158 -6.83 -10.71 -14.40
CA ALA A 158 -5.84 -9.91 -13.70
C ALA A 158 -6.01 -8.42 -14.00
N THR A 159 -5.84 -7.57 -12.98
CA THR A 159 -6.03 -6.11 -13.09
C THR A 159 -4.87 -5.39 -12.43
N LEU A 160 -4.32 -4.39 -13.14
CA LEU A 160 -3.43 -3.36 -12.61
C LEU A 160 -4.07 -1.99 -12.79
N ARG A 161 -3.86 -1.11 -11.82
CA ARG A 161 -4.41 0.26 -11.84
C ARG A 161 -3.31 1.27 -11.57
N PRO A 162 -2.50 1.64 -12.59
CA PRO A 162 -1.53 2.71 -12.43
C PRO A 162 -2.23 4.03 -12.11
N ILE A 163 -1.69 4.73 -11.12
CA ILE A 163 -2.14 6.03 -10.65
C ILE A 163 -0.96 6.98 -10.77
N ALA A 164 -1.13 8.10 -11.46
CA ALA A 164 -0.15 9.16 -11.56
C ALA A 164 -0.84 10.53 -11.50
N GLY A 165 -0.05 11.57 -11.38
CA GLY A 165 -0.57 12.92 -11.29
C GLY A 165 -1.45 13.16 -10.07
N THR A 166 -1.33 14.33 -9.48
CA THR A 166 -2.15 14.69 -8.33
C THR A 166 -2.50 16.16 -8.39
N ARG A 167 -3.77 16.48 -8.20
CA ARG A 167 -4.24 17.86 -7.93
C ARG A 167 -5.12 17.85 -6.68
N PRO A 168 -5.12 18.93 -5.89
CA PRO A 168 -6.07 19.08 -4.81
C PRO A 168 -7.51 19.17 -5.35
N ARG A 169 -8.49 18.94 -4.49
CA ARG A 169 -9.90 19.25 -4.79
C ARG A 169 -10.10 20.76 -4.82
N GLY A 170 -10.93 21.23 -5.72
CA GLY A 170 -11.34 22.63 -5.77
C GLY A 170 -12.28 22.98 -4.62
N GLU A 171 -12.26 24.23 -4.15
CA GLU A 171 -13.22 24.73 -3.16
C GLU A 171 -14.62 24.89 -3.76
N THR A 172 -14.69 25.05 -5.07
CA THR A 172 -15.95 25.13 -5.84
C THR A 172 -15.94 24.08 -6.96
N GLU A 173 -17.13 23.73 -7.45
CA GLU A 173 -17.27 22.80 -8.57
C GLU A 173 -16.56 23.29 -9.84
N GLN A 174 -16.58 24.60 -10.09
CA GLN A 174 -15.91 25.21 -11.24
C GLN A 174 -14.37 25.08 -11.12
N GLU A 175 -13.84 25.32 -9.93
CA GLU A 175 -12.41 25.16 -9.67
C GLU A 175 -11.98 23.69 -9.75
N ASP A 176 -12.79 22.78 -9.21
CA ASP A 176 -12.54 21.33 -9.26
C ASP A 176 -12.47 20.82 -10.72
N ARG A 177 -13.37 21.32 -11.58
CA ARG A 177 -13.31 21.04 -13.03
C ARG A 177 -12.06 21.62 -13.68
N ARG A 178 -11.69 22.86 -13.37
CA ARG A 178 -10.49 23.51 -13.90
C ARG A 178 -9.22 22.74 -13.53
N LEU A 179 -9.11 22.29 -12.28
CA LEU A 179 -7.98 21.49 -11.81
C LEU A 179 -7.91 20.10 -12.49
N ALA A 180 -9.08 19.50 -12.75
CA ALA A 180 -9.16 18.25 -13.50
C ALA A 180 -8.70 18.43 -14.96
N ASP A 181 -9.16 19.49 -15.62
CA ASP A 181 -8.75 19.83 -16.99
C ASP A 181 -7.27 20.16 -17.07
N GLU A 182 -6.72 20.87 -16.07
CA GLU A 182 -5.29 21.15 -15.95
C GLU A 182 -4.49 19.85 -15.84
N LEU A 183 -4.91 18.91 -15.00
CA LEU A 183 -4.25 17.60 -14.84
C LEU A 183 -4.31 16.80 -16.15
N LEU A 184 -5.46 16.76 -16.82
CA LEU A 184 -5.64 16.07 -18.10
C LEU A 184 -4.82 16.67 -19.24
N ASN A 185 -4.43 17.94 -19.16
CA ASN A 185 -3.65 18.62 -20.19
C ASN A 185 -2.18 18.77 -19.83
N ASP A 186 -1.75 18.30 -18.66
CA ASP A 186 -0.35 18.33 -18.24
C ASP A 186 0.47 17.27 -19.00
N GLU A 187 1.28 17.71 -19.94
CA GLU A 187 2.08 16.82 -20.82
C GLU A 187 3.09 15.98 -20.04
N LYS A 188 3.61 16.49 -18.92
CA LYS A 188 4.55 15.75 -18.07
C LYS A 188 3.83 14.61 -17.34
N GLU A 189 2.69 14.91 -16.71
CA GLU A 189 1.89 13.91 -16.00
C GLU A 189 1.38 12.82 -16.96
N LYS A 190 0.99 13.20 -18.18
CA LYS A 190 0.62 12.24 -19.23
C LYS A 190 1.77 11.33 -19.62
N ALA A 191 2.96 11.90 -19.86
CA ALA A 191 4.15 11.12 -20.25
C ALA A 191 4.53 10.10 -19.16
N GLU A 192 4.52 10.52 -17.90
CA GLU A 192 4.75 9.63 -16.77
C GLU A 192 3.68 8.54 -16.70
N HIS A 193 2.41 8.90 -16.89
CA HIS A 193 1.31 7.96 -16.85
C HIS A 193 1.35 6.91 -17.98
N VAL A 194 1.70 7.31 -19.21
CA VAL A 194 1.94 6.40 -20.34
C VAL A 194 3.04 5.41 -20.02
N MET A 195 4.13 5.87 -19.41
CA MET A 195 5.23 5.00 -18.99
C MET A 195 4.75 3.95 -17.96
N LEU A 196 3.91 4.33 -17.00
CA LEU A 196 3.34 3.39 -16.02
C LEU A 196 2.36 2.40 -16.65
N ILE A 197 1.56 2.84 -17.65
CA ILE A 197 0.71 1.95 -18.44
C ILE A 197 1.56 0.91 -19.18
N ASP A 198 2.60 1.33 -19.88
CA ASP A 198 3.46 0.42 -20.62
C ASP A 198 4.19 -0.57 -19.71
N LEU A 199 4.64 -0.11 -18.55
CA LEU A 199 5.22 -0.98 -17.53
C LEU A 199 4.21 -2.03 -17.02
N GLY A 200 2.97 -1.61 -16.73
CA GLY A 200 1.90 -2.52 -16.32
C GLY A 200 1.51 -3.53 -17.42
N ARG A 201 1.43 -3.08 -18.68
CA ARG A 201 1.21 -3.98 -19.84
C ARG A 201 2.33 -5.01 -19.99
N ASN A 202 3.57 -4.60 -19.78
CA ASN A 202 4.72 -5.50 -19.82
C ASN A 202 4.68 -6.53 -18.69
N ASP A 203 4.36 -6.09 -17.45
CA ASP A 203 4.25 -6.97 -16.30
C ASP A 203 3.14 -8.02 -16.50
N LEU A 204 1.93 -7.63 -16.90
CA LEU A 204 0.83 -8.54 -17.19
C LEU A 204 1.13 -9.44 -18.40
N GLY A 205 1.76 -8.91 -19.45
CA GLY A 205 2.09 -9.65 -20.67
C GLY A 205 2.94 -10.90 -20.43
N ARG A 206 3.64 -10.99 -19.32
CA ARG A 206 4.45 -12.17 -18.94
C ARG A 206 3.59 -13.40 -18.60
N VAL A 207 2.38 -13.19 -18.09
CA VAL A 207 1.48 -14.23 -17.59
C VAL A 207 0.11 -14.24 -18.29
N ALA A 208 -0.18 -13.23 -19.12
CA ALA A 208 -1.43 -13.07 -19.82
C ALA A 208 -1.60 -14.08 -20.96
N GLU A 209 -2.83 -14.52 -21.19
CA GLU A 209 -3.20 -15.18 -22.45
C GLU A 209 -2.92 -14.24 -23.62
N ALA A 210 -2.42 -14.81 -24.73
CA ALA A 210 -1.96 -14.01 -25.87
C ALA A 210 -3.09 -13.14 -26.45
N GLY A 211 -2.84 -11.83 -26.56
CA GLY A 211 -3.80 -10.88 -27.14
C GLY A 211 -4.87 -10.36 -26.18
N THR A 212 -4.85 -10.76 -24.89
CA THR A 212 -5.87 -10.34 -23.91
C THR A 212 -5.48 -9.12 -23.08
N VAL A 213 -4.22 -8.66 -23.13
CA VAL A 213 -3.80 -7.45 -22.41
C VAL A 213 -4.46 -6.22 -23.04
N GLN A 214 -5.33 -5.56 -22.27
CA GLN A 214 -6.10 -4.39 -22.70
C GLN A 214 -5.99 -3.25 -21.68
N VAL A 215 -6.00 -2.03 -22.19
CA VAL A 215 -6.20 -0.82 -21.37
C VAL A 215 -7.67 -0.46 -21.50
N THR A 216 -8.47 -0.76 -20.48
CA THR A 216 -9.93 -0.59 -20.50
C THR A 216 -10.35 0.83 -20.22
N ASP A 217 -9.63 1.49 -19.30
CA ASP A 217 -9.77 2.92 -19.01
C ASP A 217 -8.42 3.60 -19.19
N THR A 218 -8.40 4.72 -19.88
CA THR A 218 -7.17 5.44 -20.17
C THR A 218 -7.26 6.87 -19.66
N MET A 219 -6.39 7.22 -18.69
CA MET A 219 -6.24 8.60 -18.19
C MET A 219 -7.56 9.23 -17.72
N VAL A 220 -8.35 8.52 -16.95
CA VAL A 220 -9.57 9.06 -16.34
C VAL A 220 -9.24 9.80 -15.04
N ILE A 221 -9.98 10.89 -14.76
CA ILE A 221 -9.87 11.60 -13.50
C ILE A 221 -10.72 10.91 -12.44
N GLU A 222 -10.06 10.35 -11.42
CA GLU A 222 -10.72 9.87 -10.21
C GLU A 222 -10.61 10.89 -9.09
N ARG A 223 -11.76 11.21 -8.49
CA ARG A 223 -11.89 12.18 -7.42
C ARG A 223 -12.04 11.49 -6.08
N TYR A 224 -11.11 11.81 -5.17
CA TYR A 224 -11.14 11.37 -3.78
C TYR A 224 -11.52 12.54 -2.86
N SER A 225 -11.56 12.31 -1.56
CA SER A 225 -12.00 13.34 -0.59
C SER A 225 -11.17 14.64 -0.63
N HIS A 226 -9.86 14.53 -0.84
CA HIS A 226 -8.93 15.67 -0.76
C HIS A 226 -8.10 15.90 -2.01
N VAL A 227 -8.04 14.93 -2.89
CA VAL A 227 -7.22 14.96 -4.11
C VAL A 227 -7.96 14.33 -5.28
N MET A 228 -7.50 14.60 -6.49
CA MET A 228 -7.85 13.88 -7.70
C MET A 228 -6.59 13.34 -8.37
N HIS A 229 -6.72 12.21 -9.04
CA HIS A 229 -5.63 11.53 -9.73
C HIS A 229 -5.99 11.19 -11.17
N LEU A 230 -4.96 11.03 -11.98
CA LEU A 230 -5.04 10.41 -13.31
C LEU A 230 -4.90 8.90 -13.13
N VAL A 231 -5.89 8.13 -13.57
CA VAL A 231 -5.96 6.68 -13.36
C VAL A 231 -6.19 5.98 -14.70
N SER A 232 -5.54 4.86 -14.89
CA SER A 232 -5.84 3.93 -15.98
C SER A 232 -6.09 2.54 -15.42
N ASN A 233 -6.76 1.71 -16.22
CA ASN A 233 -7.05 0.33 -15.84
C ASN A 233 -6.51 -0.61 -16.93
N ILE A 234 -5.70 -1.59 -16.54
CA ILE A 234 -5.08 -2.57 -17.45
C ILE A 234 -5.55 -3.95 -16.99
N THR A 235 -6.11 -4.71 -17.91
CA THR A 235 -6.60 -6.06 -17.62
C THR A 235 -6.01 -7.09 -18.55
N CYS A 236 -6.02 -8.35 -18.13
CA CYS A 236 -5.77 -9.50 -19.00
C CYS A 236 -6.41 -10.75 -18.42
N ASP A 237 -6.65 -11.72 -19.27
CA ASP A 237 -6.95 -13.09 -18.85
C ASP A 237 -5.64 -13.80 -18.48
N LEU A 238 -5.61 -14.44 -17.32
CA LEU A 238 -4.45 -15.20 -16.87
C LEU A 238 -4.39 -16.52 -17.66
N LYS A 239 -3.20 -16.92 -18.15
CA LYS A 239 -3.01 -18.22 -18.80
C LYS A 239 -3.39 -19.36 -17.84
N GLU A 240 -4.05 -20.38 -18.36
CA GLU A 240 -4.51 -21.55 -17.59
C GLU A 240 -3.41 -22.23 -16.75
N LYS A 241 -2.16 -22.18 -17.21
CA LYS A 241 -1.00 -22.76 -16.51
C LYS A 241 -0.42 -21.88 -15.39
N HIS A 242 -0.91 -20.68 -15.23
CA HIS A 242 -0.45 -19.71 -14.21
C HIS A 242 -1.49 -19.54 -13.11
N ASP A 243 -1.01 -19.27 -11.92
CA ASP A 243 -1.81 -19.02 -10.74
C ASP A 243 -1.59 -17.60 -10.16
N ALA A 244 -2.22 -17.33 -9.04
CA ALA A 244 -2.08 -16.06 -8.33
C ALA A 244 -0.62 -15.74 -7.94
N PHE A 245 0.19 -16.77 -7.63
CA PHE A 245 1.60 -16.56 -7.27
C PHE A 245 2.46 -16.22 -8.50
N ASP A 246 2.15 -16.78 -9.66
CA ASP A 246 2.82 -16.44 -10.91
C ASP A 246 2.51 -15.00 -11.31
N LEU A 247 1.23 -14.58 -11.17
CA LEU A 247 0.81 -13.21 -11.40
C LEU A 247 1.52 -12.25 -10.42
N PHE A 248 1.53 -12.59 -9.14
CA PHE A 248 2.25 -11.79 -8.14
C PHE A 248 3.73 -11.63 -8.50
N ARG A 249 4.41 -12.71 -8.87
CA ARG A 249 5.82 -12.69 -9.29
C ARG A 249 6.07 -11.85 -10.53
N ALA A 250 5.13 -11.84 -11.47
CA ALA A 250 5.24 -11.07 -12.71
C ALA A 250 5.11 -9.56 -12.46
N THR A 251 4.29 -9.16 -11.50
CA THR A 251 3.96 -7.76 -11.22
C THR A 251 4.80 -7.14 -10.10
N PHE A 252 5.39 -7.95 -9.23
CA PHE A 252 6.21 -7.47 -8.10
C PHE A 252 7.68 -7.19 -8.51
N PRO A 253 8.31 -6.10 -7.97
CA PRO A 253 7.68 -5.00 -7.25
C PRO A 253 6.91 -4.07 -8.19
N ALA A 254 5.98 -3.30 -7.60
CA ALA A 254 5.21 -2.31 -8.36
C ALA A 254 6.12 -1.29 -9.06
N GLY A 255 5.76 -0.91 -10.29
CA GLY A 255 6.51 0.06 -11.07
C GLY A 255 6.60 1.43 -10.43
N THR A 256 5.52 1.85 -9.78
CA THR A 256 5.41 3.11 -9.02
C THR A 256 6.29 3.17 -7.78
N LEU A 257 6.91 2.05 -7.38
CA LEU A 257 7.86 1.98 -6.27
C LEU A 257 9.27 1.54 -6.71
N SER A 258 9.46 1.20 -7.97
CA SER A 258 10.77 0.81 -8.55
C SER A 258 11.24 1.83 -9.58
N GLY A 259 10.81 1.70 -10.80
CA GLY A 259 11.15 2.60 -11.91
C GLY A 259 11.13 1.88 -13.24
N ALA A 260 11.59 2.57 -14.27
CA ALA A 260 11.59 2.10 -15.66
C ALA A 260 12.92 2.38 -16.37
N PRO A 261 13.55 1.39 -17.01
CA PRO A 261 13.28 -0.06 -16.96
C PRO A 261 13.48 -0.64 -15.54
N LYS A 262 12.56 -1.52 -15.13
CA LYS A 262 12.41 -1.98 -13.74
C LYS A 262 13.72 -2.53 -13.12
N ILE A 263 14.38 -3.47 -13.79
CA ILE A 263 15.57 -4.14 -13.24
C ILE A 263 16.69 -3.13 -13.02
N ARG A 264 16.99 -2.31 -14.03
CA ARG A 264 18.07 -1.32 -13.92
C ARG A 264 17.79 -0.26 -12.86
N ALA A 265 16.55 0.20 -12.75
CA ALA A 265 16.15 1.12 -11.71
C ALA A 265 16.35 0.51 -10.30
N MET A 266 16.00 -0.78 -10.11
CA MET A 266 16.22 -1.49 -8.85
C MET A 266 17.70 -1.63 -8.48
N GLU A 267 18.59 -1.89 -9.45
CA GLU A 267 20.03 -1.92 -9.24
C GLU A 267 20.54 -0.58 -8.71
N ILE A 268 20.19 0.51 -9.38
CA ILE A 268 20.57 1.88 -8.99
C ILE A 268 20.04 2.22 -7.58
N ILE A 269 18.77 1.88 -7.31
CA ILE A 269 18.17 2.08 -5.99
C ILE A 269 18.95 1.31 -4.92
N ALA A 270 19.30 0.04 -5.17
CA ALA A 270 20.02 -0.79 -4.21
C ALA A 270 21.42 -0.23 -3.88
N ASP A 271 22.09 0.40 -4.84
CA ASP A 271 23.38 1.06 -4.63
C ASP A 271 23.27 2.34 -3.80
N LEU A 272 22.15 3.05 -3.89
CA LEU A 272 21.94 4.36 -3.25
C LEU A 272 21.26 4.25 -1.89
N GLU A 273 20.30 3.34 -1.72
CA GLU A 273 19.61 3.10 -0.45
C GLU A 273 20.46 2.20 0.45
N LYS A 274 21.05 2.78 1.49
CA LYS A 274 21.98 2.07 2.41
C LYS A 274 21.30 1.09 3.38
N ARG A 275 19.97 0.97 3.31
CA ARG A 275 19.18 0.08 4.15
C ARG A 275 18.13 -0.66 3.32
N PRO A 276 17.74 -1.87 3.75
CA PRO A 276 16.62 -2.57 3.13
C PRO A 276 15.31 -1.78 3.29
N ARG A 277 14.48 -1.83 2.28
CA ARG A 277 13.12 -1.24 2.32
C ARG A 277 12.17 -1.98 3.26
N ASN A 278 12.48 -3.24 3.60
CA ASN A 278 11.65 -4.12 4.41
C ASN A 278 10.20 -4.16 3.87
N VAL A 279 9.23 -3.67 4.65
CA VAL A 279 7.81 -3.66 4.27
C VAL A 279 7.49 -2.62 3.19
N TYR A 280 8.24 -1.51 3.12
CA TYR A 280 7.97 -0.43 2.18
C TYR A 280 8.14 -0.86 0.72
N GLY A 281 7.16 -0.54 -0.11
CA GLY A 281 7.13 -0.96 -1.52
C GLY A 281 6.90 -2.45 -1.71
N GLY A 282 6.57 -3.16 -0.63
CA GLY A 282 6.08 -4.51 -0.64
C GLY A 282 4.60 -4.60 -0.96
N ALA A 283 3.96 -5.69 -0.57
CA ALA A 283 2.55 -5.94 -0.80
C ALA A 283 1.85 -6.44 0.46
N ALA A 284 0.63 -5.96 0.68
CA ALA A 284 -0.25 -6.41 1.74
C ALA A 284 -1.64 -6.75 1.16
N GLY A 285 -2.15 -7.93 1.42
CA GLY A 285 -3.42 -8.36 0.85
C GLY A 285 -3.73 -9.81 1.17
N TYR A 286 -4.49 -10.46 0.30
CA TYR A 286 -4.88 -11.83 0.48
C TYR A 286 -4.88 -12.64 -0.83
N ILE A 287 -4.74 -13.94 -0.69
CA ILE A 287 -5.00 -14.93 -1.72
C ILE A 287 -6.07 -15.86 -1.16
N SER A 288 -7.19 -16.02 -1.88
CA SER A 288 -8.25 -16.90 -1.47
C SER A 288 -8.01 -18.35 -1.94
N PHE A 289 -8.64 -19.32 -1.29
CA PHE A 289 -8.63 -20.71 -1.74
C PHE A 289 -9.35 -20.95 -3.08
N THR A 290 -10.11 -19.96 -3.55
CA THR A 290 -10.73 -19.99 -4.90
C THR A 290 -9.79 -19.49 -6.00
N GLY A 291 -8.55 -19.10 -5.66
CA GLY A 291 -7.56 -18.57 -6.60
C GLY A 291 -7.62 -17.05 -6.78
N ASN A 292 -8.62 -16.36 -6.25
CA ASN A 292 -8.69 -14.90 -6.30
C ASN A 292 -7.62 -14.27 -5.40
N MET A 293 -7.16 -13.08 -5.78
CA MET A 293 -6.11 -12.35 -5.07
C MET A 293 -6.36 -10.85 -5.13
N ASP A 294 -6.08 -10.15 -4.02
CA ASP A 294 -6.11 -8.68 -4.00
C ASP A 294 -5.01 -8.15 -3.08
N PHE A 295 -4.05 -7.41 -3.66
CA PHE A 295 -2.92 -6.84 -2.96
C PHE A 295 -2.82 -5.33 -3.18
N ALA A 296 -2.59 -4.62 -2.08
CA ALA A 296 -2.16 -3.23 -2.08
C ALA A 296 -0.64 -3.11 -2.05
N ILE A 297 -0.11 -2.04 -2.58
CA ILE A 297 1.29 -1.64 -2.36
C ILE A 297 1.43 -1.15 -0.91
N THR A 298 2.47 -1.59 -0.19
CA THR A 298 2.71 -1.11 1.18
C THR A 298 3.39 0.25 1.18
N ILE A 299 2.59 1.29 1.07
CA ILE A 299 2.92 2.70 1.22
C ILE A 299 2.02 3.35 2.27
N ARG A 300 2.36 4.55 2.74
CA ARG A 300 1.61 5.22 3.82
C ARG A 300 1.40 4.31 5.03
N THR A 301 2.44 3.54 5.36
CA THR A 301 2.41 2.43 6.30
C THR A 301 3.34 2.70 7.47
N ALA A 302 2.81 2.60 8.67
CA ALA A 302 3.56 2.64 9.92
C ALA A 302 3.97 1.22 10.31
N ILE A 303 5.23 1.04 10.66
CA ILE A 303 5.78 -0.19 11.22
C ILE A 303 6.17 0.10 12.66
N MET A 304 5.59 -0.63 13.60
CA MET A 304 5.86 -0.47 15.03
C MET A 304 6.52 -1.73 15.55
N GLU A 305 7.72 -1.58 16.07
CA GLU A 305 8.54 -2.68 16.58
C GLU A 305 9.41 -2.18 17.74
N LYS A 306 9.35 -2.87 18.89
CA LYS A 306 10.21 -2.58 20.06
C LYS A 306 10.21 -1.09 20.50
N GLY A 307 9.03 -0.46 20.53
CA GLY A 307 8.90 0.96 20.94
C GLY A 307 9.41 1.96 19.90
N LYS A 308 9.66 1.50 18.66
CA LYS A 308 10.06 2.35 17.54
C LYS A 308 8.98 2.32 16.46
N LEU A 309 8.56 3.49 16.00
CA LEU A 309 7.76 3.66 14.81
C LEU A 309 8.68 4.01 13.63
N THR A 310 8.45 3.34 12.51
CA THR A 310 9.13 3.61 11.23
C THR A 310 8.07 3.84 10.16
N VAL A 311 8.22 4.89 9.38
CA VAL A 311 7.52 5.13 8.12
C VAL A 311 8.55 5.39 7.02
N GLN A 312 8.34 4.84 5.83
CA GLN A 312 9.21 5.10 4.68
C GLN A 312 8.39 5.75 3.57
N ALA A 313 9.01 6.70 2.89
CA ALA A 313 8.40 7.44 1.80
C ALA A 313 9.45 7.70 0.72
N GLY A 314 9.02 7.75 -0.55
CA GLY A 314 9.86 7.99 -1.70
C GLY A 314 9.20 8.91 -2.71
N ALA A 315 10.03 9.43 -3.61
CA ALA A 315 9.64 10.23 -4.76
C ALA A 315 10.15 9.62 -6.06
N GLY A 316 9.40 9.75 -7.12
CA GLY A 316 9.77 9.32 -8.46
C GLY A 316 10.71 10.34 -9.11
N ILE A 317 11.97 9.96 -9.24
CA ILE A 317 12.99 10.85 -9.82
C ILE A 317 13.00 10.70 -11.34
N VAL A 318 12.80 11.80 -12.02
CA VAL A 318 12.82 11.94 -13.47
C VAL A 318 13.85 12.99 -13.91
N TYR A 319 14.00 13.18 -15.22
CA TYR A 319 15.01 14.09 -15.80
C TYR A 319 14.98 15.51 -15.20
N ASP A 320 13.79 16.08 -15.04
CA ASP A 320 13.57 17.45 -14.55
C ASP A 320 13.36 17.56 -13.04
N SER A 321 13.54 16.45 -12.30
CA SER A 321 13.37 16.46 -10.84
C SER A 321 14.29 17.47 -10.16
N ASP A 322 13.74 18.21 -9.21
CA ASP A 322 14.47 19.13 -8.34
C ASP A 322 14.74 18.48 -6.99
N PRO A 323 16.00 18.32 -6.55
CA PRO A 323 16.35 17.60 -5.32
C PRO A 323 15.64 18.13 -4.07
N GLU A 324 15.39 19.45 -3.97
CA GLU A 324 14.69 20.04 -2.83
C GLU A 324 13.20 19.68 -2.85
N LYS A 325 12.57 19.73 -4.02
CA LYS A 325 11.15 19.38 -4.17
C LYS A 325 10.92 17.91 -3.90
N GLU A 326 11.80 17.02 -4.37
CA GLU A 326 11.69 15.58 -4.14
C GLU A 326 11.88 15.22 -2.65
N LEU A 327 12.81 15.90 -1.96
CA LEU A 327 12.97 15.79 -0.53
C LEU A 327 11.69 16.22 0.21
N GLN A 328 11.11 17.34 -0.19
CA GLN A 328 9.88 17.84 0.41
C GLN A 328 8.68 16.92 0.13
N GLU A 329 8.62 16.31 -1.03
CA GLU A 329 7.59 15.31 -1.37
C GLU A 329 7.66 14.09 -0.45
N CYS A 330 8.85 13.55 -0.21
CA CYS A 330 9.05 12.47 0.76
C CYS A 330 8.58 12.85 2.17
N ARG A 331 8.91 14.07 2.62
CA ARG A 331 8.43 14.59 3.91
C ARG A 331 6.92 14.71 3.96
N ASN A 332 6.30 15.23 2.92
CA ASN A 332 4.85 15.36 2.83
C ASN A 332 4.14 14.00 2.85
N LYS A 333 4.71 12.99 2.18
CA LYS A 333 4.18 11.62 2.20
C LYS A 333 4.30 10.98 3.60
N ALA A 334 5.39 11.21 4.32
CA ALA A 334 5.56 10.72 5.69
C ALA A 334 4.65 11.44 6.70
N LYS A 335 4.32 12.71 6.44
CA LYS A 335 3.52 13.58 7.32
C LYS A 335 2.13 13.02 7.62
N SER A 336 1.53 12.22 6.71
CA SER A 336 0.24 11.59 6.95
C SER A 336 0.29 10.62 8.14
N VAL A 337 1.36 9.84 8.28
CA VAL A 337 1.58 8.93 9.42
C VAL A 337 1.98 9.71 10.67
N GLU A 338 2.77 10.77 10.53
CA GLU A 338 3.11 11.68 11.63
C GLU A 338 1.86 12.31 12.25
N MET A 339 0.94 12.79 11.42
CA MET A 339 -0.33 13.35 11.88
C MET A 339 -1.20 12.30 12.57
N ALA A 340 -1.22 11.08 12.07
CA ALA A 340 -1.92 9.97 12.71
C ALA A 340 -1.34 9.65 14.10
N LEU A 341 -0.01 9.61 14.23
CA LEU A 341 0.63 9.43 15.53
C LEU A 341 0.30 10.58 16.49
N LYS A 342 0.34 11.82 16.01
CA LYS A 342 -0.02 13.00 16.80
C LYS A 342 -1.47 12.93 17.29
N LEU A 343 -2.38 12.51 16.44
CA LEU A 343 -3.78 12.34 16.80
C LEU A 343 -3.97 11.17 17.78
N ALA A 344 -3.26 10.04 17.59
CA ALA A 344 -3.30 8.88 18.48
C ALA A 344 -2.83 9.21 19.93
N LEU A 345 -1.90 10.17 20.06
CA LEU A 345 -1.39 10.66 21.35
C LEU A 345 -2.21 11.82 21.92
N SER A 346 -3.25 12.29 21.22
CA SER A 346 -4.17 13.33 21.69
C SER A 346 -5.46 12.71 22.23
N ASP A 347 -6.18 13.44 23.12
CA ASP A 347 -7.44 12.98 23.75
C ASP A 347 -8.62 12.78 22.77
N ASN A 348 -8.45 13.05 21.47
CA ASN A 348 -9.57 13.21 20.55
C ASN A 348 -10.04 11.93 19.83
N ILE A 349 -9.35 10.79 19.96
CA ILE A 349 -9.74 9.53 19.27
C ILE A 349 -10.68 8.66 20.11
N GLY A 350 -10.73 8.86 21.42
CA GLY A 350 -11.50 8.00 22.35
C GLY A 350 -13.01 8.25 22.40
N GLY A 351 -13.52 9.27 21.74
CA GLY A 351 -14.86 9.80 21.96
C GLY A 351 -15.83 9.81 20.76
N ARG A 352 -15.55 9.07 19.67
CA ARG A 352 -16.49 8.95 18.55
C ARG A 352 -16.53 7.56 17.95
#